data_3567ea3f85e784f9b29cd210556f2238
#
_entry.id   3567ea3f85e784f9b29cd210556f2238
#
_cell.length_a   1.000
_cell.length_b   1.000
_cell.length_c   1.000
_cell.angle_alpha   90.00
_cell.angle_beta   90.00
_cell.angle_gamma   90.00
#
_symmetry.space_group_name_H-M   'P 1'
#
loop_
_entity.id
_entity.type
_entity.pdbx_description
1 polymer ?
#
loop_
_entity_poly.entity_id
_entity_poly.type
_entity_poly.pdbx_seq_one_letter_code
_entity_poly.pdbx_strand_id
1 'polypeptide(L)'
;MSLVHTTIQLSEVVEVHPSLIPVINRFGIRLGLGDRTVKDICLEHNLDEDFFLTVINTFLNEGYFPEKKLQTFHTSLIVDYLTKTNAYYSRSQLPNIERHLSSFISMSSENNPSLALIGKFFNSFKDELLNRIEQDEKNWFPHCLELNNKLKECAELVQIGRAHV
;
A
#
# COMPACT_ATOMS: atom_id res chain seq x y z
N MET A 1 20.03 -4.86 -4.17
CA MET A 1 20.00 -3.51 -3.58
C MET A 1 20.10 -3.65 -2.06
N SER A 2 20.80 -2.74 -1.36
CA SER A 2 20.84 -2.80 0.11
C SER A 2 19.47 -2.43 0.68
N LEU A 3 19.06 -3.10 1.76
CA LEU A 3 17.81 -2.78 2.44
C LEU A 3 17.92 -1.43 3.16
N VAL A 4 16.83 -0.69 3.18
CA VAL A 4 16.69 0.54 3.97
C VAL A 4 16.62 0.14 5.46
N HIS A 5 17.38 0.86 6.29
CA HIS A 5 17.47 0.66 7.73
C HIS A 5 16.95 1.90 8.48
N THR A 6 16.69 1.74 9.77
CA THR A 6 16.10 2.78 10.64
C THR A 6 16.94 4.05 10.75
N THR A 7 18.27 3.94 10.63
CA THR A 7 19.23 5.05 10.78
C THR A 7 19.49 5.86 9.50
N ILE A 8 18.96 5.44 8.37
CA ILE A 8 19.13 6.15 7.10
C ILE A 8 18.18 7.36 7.08
N GLN A 9 18.62 8.47 6.52
CA GLN A 9 17.76 9.62 6.26
C GLN A 9 16.75 9.27 5.16
N LEU A 10 15.45 9.45 5.44
CA LEU A 10 14.42 9.10 4.45
C LEU A 10 14.49 9.99 3.21
N SER A 11 15.01 11.22 3.34
CA SER A 11 15.27 12.13 2.21
C SER A 11 16.25 11.52 1.20
N GLU A 12 17.34 10.90 1.66
CA GLU A 12 18.32 10.25 0.77
C GLU A 12 17.70 9.08 0.01
N VAL A 13 16.84 8.30 0.68
CA VAL A 13 16.14 7.18 0.02
C VAL A 13 15.19 7.69 -1.06
N VAL A 14 14.45 8.77 -0.78
CA VAL A 14 13.50 9.37 -1.74
C VAL A 14 14.22 10.06 -2.89
N GLU A 15 15.38 10.67 -2.66
CA GLU A 15 16.20 11.26 -3.71
C GLU A 15 16.65 10.22 -4.75
N VAL A 16 17.10 9.05 -4.26
CA VAL A 16 17.50 7.93 -5.13
C VAL A 16 16.29 7.24 -5.76
N HIS A 17 15.17 7.18 -5.03
CA HIS A 17 13.95 6.48 -5.43
C HIS A 17 12.70 7.37 -5.34
N PRO A 18 12.49 8.33 -6.25
CA PRO A 18 11.32 9.23 -6.23
C PRO A 18 9.98 8.49 -6.31
N SER A 19 9.96 7.28 -6.88
CA SER A 19 8.78 6.42 -6.93
C SER A 19 8.28 5.98 -5.54
N LEU A 20 9.09 6.16 -4.49
CA LEU A 20 8.70 5.88 -3.11
C LEU A 20 7.74 6.95 -2.54
N ILE A 21 7.69 8.15 -3.11
CA ILE A 21 6.84 9.25 -2.62
C ILE A 21 5.37 8.84 -2.44
N PRO A 22 4.71 8.21 -3.41
CA PRO A 22 3.33 7.74 -3.22
C PRO A 22 3.18 6.68 -2.12
N VAL A 23 4.23 5.91 -1.85
CA VAL A 23 4.22 4.87 -0.80
C VAL A 23 4.28 5.52 0.57
N ILE A 24 5.22 6.45 0.81
CA ILE A 24 5.33 7.16 2.09
C ILE A 24 4.12 8.05 2.38
N ASN A 25 3.51 8.62 1.34
CA ASN A 25 2.29 9.42 1.49
C ASN A 25 1.11 8.61 2.06
N ARG A 26 1.05 7.29 1.82
CA ARG A 26 0.02 6.40 2.41
C ARG A 26 0.18 6.26 3.92
N PHE A 27 1.37 6.50 4.44
CA PHE A 27 1.65 6.58 5.88
C PHE A 27 1.41 7.97 6.47
N GLY A 28 0.90 8.93 5.67
CA GLY A 28 0.66 10.30 6.09
C GLY A 28 1.91 11.18 6.04
N ILE A 29 3.05 10.66 5.59
CA ILE A 29 4.31 11.38 5.50
C ILE A 29 4.28 12.27 4.25
N ARG A 30 4.54 13.57 4.46
CA ARG A 30 4.64 14.56 3.38
C ARG A 30 6.09 14.90 3.09
N LEU A 31 6.35 15.46 1.90
CA LEU A 31 7.67 15.98 1.56
C LEU A 31 8.09 17.12 2.52
N GLY A 32 9.38 17.40 2.58
CA GLY A 32 9.97 18.27 3.60
C GLY A 32 10.59 17.46 4.72
N LEU A 33 11.17 16.31 4.36
CA LEU A 33 11.72 15.30 5.27
C LEU A 33 12.94 15.82 6.06
N GLY A 34 13.72 16.76 5.50
CA GLY A 34 14.97 17.26 6.12
C GLY A 34 15.96 16.13 6.37
N ASP A 35 16.73 16.25 7.44
CA ASP A 35 17.76 15.29 7.82
C ASP A 35 17.25 14.18 8.75
N ARG A 36 15.93 14.01 8.86
CA ARG A 36 15.30 13.03 9.74
C ARG A 36 15.53 11.61 9.25
N THR A 37 15.92 10.75 10.18
CA THR A 37 16.04 9.32 9.90
C THR A 37 14.68 8.65 9.76
N VAL A 38 14.66 7.44 9.19
CA VAL A 38 13.44 6.62 9.15
C VAL A 38 12.84 6.46 10.54
N LYS A 39 13.68 6.24 11.56
CA LYS A 39 13.25 6.11 12.95
C LYS A 39 12.55 7.37 13.46
N ASP A 40 13.15 8.55 13.22
CA ASP A 40 12.58 9.82 13.66
C ASP A 40 11.20 10.07 13.04
N ILE A 41 11.07 9.77 11.75
CA ILE A 41 9.82 9.90 11.02
C ILE A 41 8.75 8.91 11.52
N CYS A 42 9.13 7.66 11.80
CA CYS A 42 8.19 6.70 12.37
C CYS A 42 7.70 7.14 13.75
N LEU A 43 8.58 7.69 14.59
CA LEU A 43 8.20 8.23 15.90
C LEU A 43 7.26 9.45 15.76
N GLU A 44 7.58 10.41 14.89
CA GLU A 44 6.76 11.61 14.64
C GLU A 44 5.34 11.28 14.17
N HIS A 45 5.23 10.28 13.29
CA HIS A 45 3.96 9.86 12.70
C HIS A 45 3.27 8.71 13.45
N ASN A 46 3.82 8.28 14.59
CA ASN A 46 3.32 7.15 15.39
C ASN A 46 3.12 5.88 14.55
N LEU A 47 4.11 5.56 13.71
CA LEU A 47 4.11 4.40 12.83
C LEU A 47 4.84 3.22 13.46
N ASP A 48 4.39 2.02 13.16
CA ASP A 48 5.16 0.80 13.41
C ASP A 48 6.39 0.79 12.48
N GLU A 49 7.59 0.92 13.05
CA GLU A 49 8.84 1.04 12.33
C GLU A 49 9.14 -0.20 11.48
N ASP A 50 8.87 -1.38 12.04
CA ASP A 50 9.10 -2.64 11.37
C ASP A 50 8.15 -2.84 10.18
N PHE A 51 6.89 -2.44 10.33
CA PHE A 51 5.91 -2.49 9.25
C PHE A 51 6.26 -1.49 8.15
N PHE A 52 6.59 -0.26 8.51
CA PHE A 52 7.03 0.76 7.56
C PHE A 52 8.24 0.31 6.74
N LEU A 53 9.32 -0.16 7.41
CA LEU A 53 10.51 -0.68 6.74
C LEU A 53 10.21 -1.89 5.86
N THR A 54 9.31 -2.77 6.29
CA THR A 54 8.90 -3.92 5.49
C THR A 54 8.25 -3.48 4.19
N VAL A 55 7.31 -2.53 4.26
CA VAL A 55 6.61 -2.02 3.08
C VAL A 55 7.56 -1.33 2.10
N ILE A 56 8.42 -0.40 2.58
CA ILE A 56 9.34 0.31 1.68
C ILE A 56 10.39 -0.61 1.07
N ASN A 57 10.92 -1.57 1.83
CA ASN A 57 11.88 -2.53 1.32
C ASN A 57 11.27 -3.49 0.30
N THR A 58 10.04 -3.95 0.53
CA THR A 58 9.30 -4.77 -0.45
C THR A 58 9.03 -3.97 -1.74
N PHE A 59 8.73 -2.69 -1.62
CA PHE A 59 8.51 -1.83 -2.78
C PHE A 59 9.79 -1.59 -3.59
N LEU A 60 10.92 -1.40 -2.91
CA LEU A 60 12.20 -1.07 -3.55
C LEU A 60 12.96 -2.29 -4.10
N ASN A 61 12.66 -3.48 -3.64
CA ASN A 61 13.41 -4.70 -3.97
C ASN A 61 12.45 -5.82 -4.40
N GLU A 62 12.36 -6.09 -5.70
CA GLU A 62 11.46 -7.11 -6.26
C GLU A 62 11.66 -8.51 -5.67
N GLY A 63 12.89 -8.86 -5.27
CA GLY A 63 13.20 -10.16 -4.64
C GLY A 63 13.01 -10.20 -3.13
N TYR A 64 12.62 -9.10 -2.48
CA TYR A 64 12.42 -9.03 -1.04
C TYR A 64 10.95 -9.21 -0.69
N PHE A 65 10.59 -10.41 -0.24
CA PHE A 65 9.24 -10.69 0.27
C PHE A 65 9.34 -11.43 1.61
N PRO A 66 9.30 -10.71 2.74
CA PRO A 66 9.51 -11.28 4.07
C PRO A 66 8.23 -11.94 4.62
N GLU A 67 7.80 -13.06 4.04
CA GLU A 67 6.55 -13.74 4.36
C GLU A 67 6.38 -13.99 5.87
N LYS A 68 7.41 -14.51 6.54
CA LYS A 68 7.37 -14.78 7.98
C LYS A 68 7.17 -13.51 8.80
N LYS A 69 7.76 -12.40 8.39
CA LYS A 69 7.63 -11.11 9.08
C LYS A 69 6.23 -10.52 8.87
N LEU A 70 5.68 -10.66 7.68
CA LEU A 70 4.30 -10.22 7.37
C LEU A 70 3.26 -10.88 8.28
N GLN A 71 3.48 -12.14 8.66
CA GLN A 71 2.58 -12.88 9.56
C GLN A 71 2.63 -12.38 11.03
N THR A 72 3.65 -11.61 11.41
CA THR A 72 3.77 -11.06 12.77
C THR A 72 3.05 -9.73 12.97
N PHE A 73 2.71 -9.04 11.89
CA PHE A 73 2.04 -7.75 11.97
C PHE A 73 0.57 -7.89 12.32
N HIS A 74 0.08 -6.90 13.07
CA HIS A 74 -1.34 -6.83 13.35
C HIS A 74 -2.14 -6.62 12.06
N THR A 75 -3.18 -7.40 11.85
CA THR A 75 -4.01 -7.36 10.64
C THR A 75 -4.54 -5.94 10.33
N SER A 76 -4.83 -5.14 11.36
CA SER A 76 -5.29 -3.77 11.16
C SER A 76 -4.26 -2.84 10.48
N LEU A 77 -2.95 -3.04 10.71
CA LEU A 77 -1.90 -2.27 10.03
C LEU A 77 -1.91 -2.57 8.52
N ILE A 78 -2.04 -3.84 8.19
CA ILE A 78 -2.09 -4.29 6.80
C ILE A 78 -3.35 -3.75 6.11
N VAL A 79 -4.51 -3.90 6.76
CA VAL A 79 -5.80 -3.43 6.20
C VAL A 79 -5.80 -1.91 6.04
N ASP A 80 -5.32 -1.14 7.02
CA ASP A 80 -5.23 0.32 6.93
C ASP A 80 -4.34 0.75 5.74
N TYR A 81 -3.18 0.13 5.58
CA TYR A 81 -2.29 0.42 4.45
C TYR A 81 -2.91 0.05 3.10
N LEU A 82 -3.58 -1.10 3.00
CA LEU A 82 -4.26 -1.53 1.77
C LEU A 82 -5.45 -0.63 1.42
N THR A 83 -6.22 -0.19 2.42
CA THR A 83 -7.31 0.78 2.22
C THR A 83 -6.79 2.10 1.65
N LYS A 84 -5.68 2.62 2.19
CA LYS A 84 -5.02 3.82 1.66
C LYS A 84 -4.45 3.59 0.24
N THR A 85 -3.99 2.37 -0.02
CA THR A 85 -3.52 1.95 -1.35
C THR A 85 -4.67 1.94 -2.36
N ASN A 86 -5.81 1.37 -1.99
CA ASN A 86 -7.03 1.35 -2.80
C ASN A 86 -7.52 2.78 -3.10
N ALA A 87 -7.54 3.65 -2.09
CA ALA A 87 -7.88 5.06 -2.27
C ALA A 87 -6.90 5.79 -3.22
N TYR A 88 -5.61 5.49 -3.14
CA TYR A 88 -4.62 6.06 -4.06
C TYR A 88 -4.87 5.62 -5.51
N TYR A 89 -5.13 4.35 -5.76
CA TYR A 89 -5.43 3.88 -7.11
C TYR A 89 -6.75 4.44 -7.64
N SER A 90 -7.82 4.35 -6.87
CA SER A 90 -9.17 4.76 -7.32
C SER A 90 -9.30 6.26 -7.52
N ARG A 91 -8.71 7.07 -6.63
CA ARG A 91 -8.90 8.54 -6.62
C ARG A 91 -7.81 9.33 -7.33
N SER A 92 -6.64 8.72 -7.55
CA SER A 92 -5.48 9.42 -8.13
C SER A 92 -4.96 8.74 -9.39
N GLN A 93 -4.54 7.48 -9.31
CA GLN A 93 -3.85 6.83 -10.43
C GLN A 93 -4.76 6.55 -11.62
N LEU A 94 -5.92 5.93 -11.39
CA LEU A 94 -6.84 5.61 -12.49
C LEU A 94 -7.34 6.88 -13.20
N PRO A 95 -7.81 7.94 -12.50
CA PRO A 95 -8.18 9.19 -13.16
C PRO A 95 -7.03 9.86 -13.92
N ASN A 96 -5.82 9.77 -13.38
CA ASN A 96 -4.64 10.35 -14.04
C ASN A 96 -4.28 9.61 -15.33
N ILE A 97 -4.28 8.27 -15.30
CA ILE A 97 -4.04 7.45 -16.51
C ILE A 97 -5.14 7.70 -17.55
N GLU A 98 -6.40 7.72 -17.12
CA GLU A 98 -7.56 7.99 -18.01
C GLU A 98 -7.43 9.33 -18.74
N ARG A 99 -7.07 10.39 -18.00
CA ARG A 99 -6.85 11.71 -18.58
C ARG A 99 -5.74 11.72 -19.62
N HIS A 100 -4.57 11.11 -19.29
CA HIS A 100 -3.45 11.05 -20.22
C HIS A 100 -3.75 10.19 -21.43
N LEU A 101 -4.43 9.05 -21.24
CA LEU A 101 -4.83 8.17 -22.33
C LEU A 101 -5.84 8.85 -23.27
N SER A 102 -6.84 9.53 -22.70
CA SER A 102 -7.82 10.29 -23.48
C SER A 102 -7.18 11.42 -24.28
N SER A 103 -6.24 12.16 -23.67
CA SER A 103 -5.48 13.20 -24.37
C SER A 103 -4.63 12.61 -25.51
N PHE A 104 -3.95 11.48 -25.25
CA PHE A 104 -3.15 10.81 -26.26
C PHE A 104 -4.01 10.33 -27.44
N ILE A 105 -5.16 9.73 -27.17
CA ILE A 105 -6.10 9.26 -28.21
C ILE A 105 -6.61 10.46 -29.03
N SER A 106 -7.01 11.56 -28.40
CA SER A 106 -7.53 12.75 -29.07
C SER A 106 -6.53 13.49 -29.95
N MET A 107 -5.23 13.42 -29.60
CA MET A 107 -4.15 14.04 -30.37
C MET A 107 -3.62 13.16 -31.50
N SER A 108 -4.04 11.91 -31.54
CA SER A 108 -3.61 10.95 -32.56
C SER A 108 -4.58 10.96 -33.75
N SER A 109 -4.11 10.51 -34.93
CA SER A 109 -4.91 10.52 -36.14
C SER A 109 -6.21 9.69 -35.97
N GLU A 110 -7.34 10.23 -36.42
CA GLU A 110 -8.69 9.69 -36.24
C GLU A 110 -8.90 8.25 -36.77
N ASN A 111 -7.98 7.69 -37.53
CA ASN A 111 -8.12 6.39 -38.20
C ASN A 111 -7.25 5.27 -37.63
N ASN A 112 -6.85 5.35 -36.35
CA ASN A 112 -6.07 4.27 -35.76
C ASN A 112 -6.93 3.33 -34.88
N PRO A 113 -7.37 2.17 -35.40
CA PRO A 113 -8.25 1.24 -34.66
C PRO A 113 -7.59 0.66 -33.39
N SER A 114 -6.25 0.64 -33.34
CA SER A 114 -5.52 0.17 -32.16
C SER A 114 -5.72 1.09 -30.96
N LEU A 115 -5.88 2.40 -31.16
CA LEU A 115 -6.13 3.35 -30.08
C LEU A 115 -7.51 3.16 -29.45
N ALA A 116 -8.52 2.89 -30.27
CA ALA A 116 -9.85 2.56 -29.77
C ALA A 116 -9.84 1.26 -28.93
N LEU A 117 -9.03 0.28 -29.34
CA LEU A 117 -8.86 -0.96 -28.59
C LEU A 117 -8.17 -0.74 -27.24
N ILE A 118 -7.11 0.10 -27.19
CA ILE A 118 -6.43 0.47 -25.96
C ILE A 118 -7.40 1.17 -24.99
N GLY A 119 -8.23 2.09 -25.48
CA GLY A 119 -9.24 2.76 -24.66
C GLY A 119 -10.27 1.78 -24.07
N LYS A 120 -10.76 0.83 -24.88
CA LYS A 120 -11.67 -0.21 -24.40
C LYS A 120 -11.02 -1.11 -23.36
N PHE A 121 -9.78 -1.54 -23.60
CA PHE A 121 -9.03 -2.36 -22.65
C PHE A 121 -8.84 -1.63 -21.31
N PHE A 122 -8.44 -0.36 -21.36
CA PHE A 122 -8.26 0.43 -20.13
C PHE A 122 -9.56 0.57 -19.35
N ASN A 123 -10.69 0.83 -20.01
CA ASN A 123 -11.99 0.94 -19.34
C ASN A 123 -12.39 -0.38 -18.67
N SER A 124 -12.23 -1.52 -19.36
CA SER A 124 -12.49 -2.84 -18.78
C SER A 124 -11.60 -3.10 -17.56
N PHE A 125 -10.31 -2.84 -17.68
CA PHE A 125 -9.36 -2.96 -16.57
C PHE A 125 -9.73 -2.06 -15.39
N LYS A 126 -10.09 -0.80 -15.64
CA LYS A 126 -10.52 0.15 -14.62
C LYS A 126 -11.74 -0.36 -13.86
N ASP A 127 -12.75 -0.83 -14.58
CA ASP A 127 -13.99 -1.32 -13.98
C ASP A 127 -13.75 -2.58 -13.14
N GLU A 128 -12.92 -3.51 -13.60
CA GLU A 128 -12.52 -4.70 -12.84
C GLU A 128 -11.76 -4.33 -11.58
N LEU A 129 -10.79 -3.40 -11.67
CA LEU A 129 -10.02 -2.96 -10.52
C LEU A 129 -10.89 -2.24 -9.48
N LEU A 130 -11.80 -1.35 -9.92
CA LEU A 130 -12.72 -0.67 -9.01
C LEU A 130 -13.67 -1.65 -8.32
N ASN A 131 -14.19 -2.64 -9.05
CA ASN A 131 -15.02 -3.69 -8.46
C ASN A 131 -14.24 -4.51 -7.43
N ARG A 132 -12.99 -4.87 -7.70
CA ARG A 132 -12.13 -5.55 -6.73
C ARG A 132 -11.90 -4.72 -5.48
N ILE A 133 -11.58 -3.43 -5.64
CA ILE A 133 -11.40 -2.50 -4.51
C ILE A 133 -12.68 -2.47 -3.66
N GLU A 134 -13.84 -2.38 -4.28
CA GLU A 134 -15.12 -2.39 -3.58
C GLU A 134 -15.34 -3.70 -2.78
N GLN A 135 -15.01 -4.85 -3.36
CA GLN A 135 -15.09 -6.15 -2.69
C GLN A 135 -14.12 -6.24 -1.52
N ASP A 136 -12.89 -5.75 -1.68
CA ASP A 136 -11.90 -5.74 -0.62
C ASP A 136 -12.39 -4.89 0.57
N GLU A 137 -12.87 -3.67 0.33
CA GLU A 137 -13.28 -2.73 1.37
C GLU A 137 -14.60 -3.11 2.05
N LYS A 138 -15.57 -3.64 1.30
CA LYS A 138 -16.89 -3.99 1.86
C LYS A 138 -16.94 -5.37 2.51
N ASN A 139 -16.17 -6.33 1.98
CA ASN A 139 -16.29 -7.72 2.38
C ASN A 139 -15.01 -8.27 3.04
N TRP A 140 -13.88 -8.23 2.31
CA TRP A 140 -12.69 -8.95 2.74
C TRP A 140 -11.99 -8.29 3.93
N PHE A 141 -11.80 -6.98 3.93
CA PHE A 141 -11.12 -6.27 5.01
C PHE A 141 -11.89 -6.36 6.33
N PRO A 142 -13.22 -6.11 6.38
CA PRO A 142 -14.01 -6.32 7.61
C PRO A 142 -13.95 -7.77 8.10
N HIS A 143 -14.04 -8.75 7.20
CA HIS A 143 -13.97 -10.16 7.55
C HIS A 143 -12.61 -10.54 8.15
N CYS A 144 -11.49 -10.07 7.57
CA CYS A 144 -10.16 -10.30 8.12
C CYS A 144 -9.99 -9.71 9.52
N LEU A 145 -10.53 -8.50 9.76
CA LEU A 145 -10.51 -7.87 11.08
C LEU A 145 -11.34 -8.64 12.11
N GLU A 146 -12.52 -9.10 11.73
CA GLU A 146 -13.37 -9.92 12.58
C GLU A 146 -12.71 -11.24 12.96
N LEU A 147 -12.14 -11.96 11.99
CA LEU A 147 -11.41 -13.20 12.24
C LEU A 147 -10.22 -12.98 13.17
N ASN A 148 -9.44 -11.91 12.97
CA ASN A 148 -8.33 -11.59 13.85
C ASN A 148 -8.76 -11.33 15.29
N ASN A 149 -9.89 -10.65 15.50
CA ASN A 149 -10.44 -10.41 16.83
C ASN A 149 -10.88 -11.72 17.50
N LYS A 150 -11.60 -12.60 16.78
CA LYS A 150 -12.00 -13.92 17.28
C LYS A 150 -10.79 -14.79 17.66
N LEU A 151 -9.72 -14.76 16.87
CA LEU A 151 -8.50 -15.50 17.18
C LEU A 151 -7.84 -15.00 18.46
N LYS A 152 -7.83 -13.69 18.71
CA LYS A 152 -7.31 -13.11 19.96
C LYS A 152 -8.13 -13.53 21.17
N GLU A 153 -9.45 -13.42 21.08
CA GLU A 153 -10.35 -13.84 22.17
C GLU A 153 -10.16 -15.33 22.52
N CYS A 154 -10.04 -16.20 21.49
CA CYS A 154 -9.76 -17.61 21.71
C CYS A 154 -8.39 -17.83 22.37
N ALA A 155 -7.35 -17.09 21.97
CA ALA A 155 -6.01 -17.22 22.54
C ALA A 155 -6.00 -16.79 24.04
N GLU A 156 -6.68 -15.70 24.38
CA GLU A 156 -6.83 -15.23 25.75
C GLU A 156 -7.57 -16.24 26.63
N LEU A 157 -8.65 -16.84 26.15
CA LEU A 157 -9.40 -17.88 26.88
C LEU A 157 -8.53 -19.12 27.16
N VAL A 158 -7.68 -19.53 26.21
CA VAL A 158 -6.75 -20.66 26.39
C VAL A 158 -5.67 -20.33 27.44
N GLN A 159 -5.20 -19.09 27.51
CA GLN A 159 -4.23 -18.67 28.51
C GLN A 159 -4.85 -18.66 29.93
N ILE A 160 -6.05 -18.14 30.07
CA ILE A 160 -6.80 -18.13 31.35
C ILE A 160 -7.05 -19.55 31.82
N GLY A 161 -7.47 -20.47 30.93
CA GLY A 161 -7.68 -21.88 31.29
C GLY A 161 -6.42 -22.61 31.76
N ARG A 162 -5.23 -22.23 31.28
CA ARG A 162 -3.95 -22.79 31.72
C ARG A 162 -3.44 -22.22 33.05
N ALA A 163 -3.87 -21.02 33.42
CA ALA A 163 -3.50 -20.39 34.69
C ALA A 163 -4.27 -20.93 35.91
N HIS A 164 -5.32 -21.71 35.69
CA HIS A 164 -6.19 -22.30 36.73
C HIS A 164 -6.00 -23.82 36.89
N VAL A 165 -5.01 -24.41 36.27
CA VAL A 165 -4.57 -25.80 36.42
C VAL A 165 -3.19 -25.85 37.08
#